data_207a3ba2079b987aa3bf1e4a14f33bc6
#
_entry.id   207a3ba2079b987aa3bf1e4a14f33bc6
#
_cell.length_a   1.000
_cell.length_b   1.000
_cell.length_c   1.000
_cell.angle_alpha   90.00
_cell.angle_beta   90.00
_cell.angle_gamma   90.00
#
_symmetry.space_group_name_H-M   'P 1'
#
loop_
_entity.id
_entity.type
_entity.pdbx_description
1 polymer ?
#
loop_
_entity_poly.entity_id
_entity_poly.type
_entity_poly.pdbx_seq_one_letter_code
_entity_poly.pdbx_strand_id
1 'polypeptide(L)'
;PSTGRTLPDRYIEGTCPLCGAEGARGDQCDNCGNQLDPSDLVNPRSKINGETPEFIETQHFFLDLPALAEAIGAWLDEREATGLWRPNVIRFSQNILKEIRPRAMTRDIDWGIPVPLDGWRDNPHKKLYVWFDAVIGYLSASIEWARRSGDDDAWREWWNDPEALSYYFMGKDNITFHSQIWPGELLGYNGRGAKGGSRHAFGELNLPTEVVSSEFLTMEGKKFSSSQRVVIYVRDLLSRYQADAFRYFVAAAGPENQDSDFTWAEFVRRTNDELVAGWGNLVNRTATLVAKNFGEIPPAAELEPADQEILDLVEAAFTTVGESIARHRQKAA
;
A
#
# COMPACT_ATOMS: atom_id res chain seq x y z
N PRO A 1 4.89 -34.66 -6.59
CA PRO A 1 5.81 -35.82 -6.66
C PRO A 1 6.29 -36.10 -8.09
N SER A 2 5.42 -36.09 -9.11
CA SER A 2 5.79 -36.45 -10.49
C SER A 2 6.83 -35.53 -11.12
N THR A 3 6.89 -34.25 -10.72
CA THR A 3 7.81 -33.27 -11.28
C THR A 3 9.15 -33.21 -10.56
N GLY A 4 9.27 -33.74 -9.33
CA GLY A 4 10.44 -33.61 -8.47
C GLY A 4 10.81 -32.16 -8.12
N ARG A 5 9.92 -31.18 -8.41
CA ARG A 5 10.18 -29.74 -8.17
C ARG A 5 9.67 -29.35 -6.79
N THR A 6 10.48 -28.58 -6.07
CA THR A 6 9.99 -27.81 -4.92
C THR A 6 9.07 -26.71 -5.39
N LEU A 7 7.94 -26.53 -4.70
CA LEU A 7 6.93 -25.56 -5.04
C LEU A 7 6.89 -24.48 -3.96
N PRO A 8 6.96 -23.19 -4.33
CA PRO A 8 6.65 -22.09 -3.43
C PRO A 8 5.19 -22.15 -2.96
N ASP A 9 4.94 -21.61 -1.79
CA ASP A 9 3.64 -21.59 -1.10
C ASP A 9 2.46 -21.20 -2.03
N ARG A 10 2.68 -20.21 -2.90
CA ARG A 10 1.69 -19.71 -3.89
C ARG A 10 1.31 -20.71 -5.00
N TYR A 11 2.11 -21.73 -5.18
CA TYR A 11 1.82 -22.80 -6.15
C TYR A 11 1.05 -23.96 -5.55
N ILE A 12 0.74 -23.86 -4.25
CA ILE A 12 -0.17 -24.78 -3.56
C ILE A 12 -1.50 -24.07 -3.34
N GLU A 13 -2.59 -24.73 -3.61
CA GLU A 13 -3.95 -24.25 -3.34
C GLU A 13 -4.77 -25.34 -2.67
N GLY A 14 -5.79 -24.92 -1.92
CA GLY A 14 -6.70 -25.83 -1.23
C GLY A 14 -7.86 -25.09 -0.62
N THR A 15 -8.58 -25.72 0.31
CA THR A 15 -9.64 -25.07 1.06
C THR A 15 -9.06 -24.40 2.31
N CYS A 16 -9.39 -23.14 2.54
CA CYS A 16 -8.96 -22.40 3.72
C CYS A 16 -9.55 -23.04 5.00
N PRO A 17 -8.74 -23.41 6.00
CA PRO A 17 -9.24 -24.01 7.22
C PRO A 17 -10.02 -23.02 8.10
N LEU A 18 -9.83 -21.71 7.90
CA LEU A 18 -10.41 -20.67 8.74
C LEU A 18 -11.78 -20.18 8.26
N CYS A 19 -11.97 -20.07 6.93
CA CYS A 19 -13.21 -19.53 6.37
C CYS A 19 -13.91 -20.47 5.36
N GLY A 20 -13.34 -21.64 5.06
CA GLY A 20 -13.91 -22.61 4.13
C GLY A 20 -13.85 -22.22 2.64
N ALA A 21 -13.19 -21.12 2.29
CA ALA A 21 -13.09 -20.70 0.90
C ALA A 21 -12.22 -21.67 0.09
N GLU A 22 -12.72 -22.08 -1.07
CA GLU A 22 -11.97 -22.90 -2.02
C GLU A 22 -10.94 -22.06 -2.78
N GLY A 23 -9.85 -22.71 -3.21
CA GLY A 23 -8.78 -22.04 -3.97
C GLY A 23 -7.93 -21.09 -3.13
N ALA A 24 -7.94 -21.21 -1.81
CA ALA A 24 -7.03 -20.50 -0.93
C ALA A 24 -5.58 -20.89 -1.24
N ARG A 25 -4.69 -19.91 -1.29
CA ARG A 25 -3.27 -20.14 -1.54
C ARG A 25 -2.54 -20.53 -0.26
N GLY A 26 -1.42 -21.23 -0.41
CA GLY A 26 -0.65 -21.70 0.71
C GLY A 26 0.03 -20.61 1.54
N ASP A 27 0.13 -19.38 1.03
CA ASP A 27 0.69 -18.22 1.75
C ASP A 27 -0.39 -17.33 2.39
N GLN A 28 -1.58 -17.24 1.77
CA GLN A 28 -2.65 -16.37 2.24
C GLN A 28 -3.99 -16.74 1.62
N CYS A 29 -5.06 -16.60 2.37
CA CYS A 29 -6.41 -16.74 1.85
C CYS A 29 -6.89 -15.42 1.24
N ASP A 30 -7.22 -15.43 -0.05
CA ASP A 30 -7.75 -14.23 -0.75
C ASP A 30 -9.13 -13.78 -0.23
N ASN A 31 -9.88 -14.68 0.43
CA ASN A 31 -11.22 -14.37 0.93
C ASN A 31 -11.20 -13.72 2.32
N CYS A 32 -10.48 -14.30 3.28
CA CYS A 32 -10.46 -13.79 4.65
C CYS A 32 -9.20 -12.99 5.00
N GLY A 33 -8.21 -12.93 4.08
CA GLY A 33 -6.97 -12.19 4.28
C GLY A 33 -5.98 -12.82 5.26
N ASN A 34 -6.34 -13.93 5.91
CA ASN A 34 -5.46 -14.58 6.86
C ASN A 34 -4.27 -15.26 6.18
N GLN A 35 -3.13 -15.18 6.84
CA GLN A 35 -1.95 -15.92 6.42
C GLN A 35 -2.12 -17.40 6.72
N LEU A 36 -1.61 -18.23 5.81
CA LEU A 36 -1.67 -19.69 5.86
C LEU A 36 -0.28 -20.26 5.61
N ASP A 37 -0.08 -21.47 6.08
CA ASP A 37 0.99 -22.33 5.59
C ASP A 37 0.39 -23.39 4.65
N PRO A 38 1.13 -23.86 3.64
CA PRO A 38 0.61 -24.89 2.72
C PRO A 38 0.12 -26.16 3.43
N SER A 39 0.69 -26.48 4.58
CA SER A 39 0.31 -27.61 5.44
C SER A 39 -1.03 -27.42 6.16
N ASP A 40 -1.48 -26.18 6.29
CA ASP A 40 -2.77 -25.88 6.95
C ASP A 40 -3.96 -26.06 6.00
N LEU A 41 -3.72 -26.03 4.69
CA LEU A 41 -4.78 -26.16 3.69
C LEU A 41 -5.47 -27.52 3.76
N VAL A 42 -6.77 -27.50 3.65
CA VAL A 42 -7.55 -28.72 3.49
C VAL A 42 -7.52 -29.13 2.01
N ASN A 43 -7.16 -30.38 1.72
CA ASN A 43 -6.99 -30.93 0.38
C ASN A 43 -6.00 -30.13 -0.50
N PRO A 44 -4.75 -29.94 -0.06
CA PRO A 44 -3.77 -29.16 -0.81
C PRO A 44 -3.46 -29.79 -2.17
N ARG A 45 -3.36 -28.96 -3.20
CA ARG A 45 -3.05 -29.37 -4.58
C ARG A 45 -2.03 -28.43 -5.21
N SER A 46 -1.18 -28.98 -6.05
CA SER A 46 -0.28 -28.20 -6.90
C SER A 46 -1.08 -27.47 -8.00
N LYS A 47 -0.89 -26.17 -8.13
CA LYS A 47 -1.48 -25.39 -9.25
C LYS A 47 -0.90 -25.75 -10.61
N ILE A 48 0.24 -26.44 -10.66
CA ILE A 48 0.92 -26.80 -11.91
C ILE A 48 0.25 -27.99 -12.57
N ASN A 49 -0.08 -29.02 -11.77
CA ASN A 49 -0.55 -30.31 -12.31
C ASN A 49 -1.70 -30.94 -11.51
N GLY A 50 -2.21 -30.27 -10.48
CA GLY A 50 -3.33 -30.77 -9.66
C GLY A 50 -2.98 -31.89 -8.69
N GLU A 51 -1.72 -32.34 -8.64
CA GLU A 51 -1.30 -33.41 -7.73
C GLU A 51 -1.29 -32.94 -6.29
N THR A 52 -1.52 -33.85 -5.36
CA THR A 52 -1.30 -33.60 -3.93
C THR A 52 0.19 -33.43 -3.67
N PRO A 53 0.64 -32.31 -3.08
CA PRO A 53 2.06 -32.08 -2.78
C PRO A 53 2.51 -33.02 -1.68
N GLU A 54 3.80 -33.39 -1.73
CA GLU A 54 4.50 -34.05 -0.65
C GLU A 54 5.24 -32.99 0.19
N PHE A 55 5.03 -32.99 1.49
CA PHE A 55 5.71 -32.06 2.41
C PHE A 55 7.03 -32.69 2.86
N ILE A 56 8.10 -31.92 2.70
CA ILE A 56 9.46 -32.32 3.10
C ILE A 56 10.02 -31.29 4.06
N GLU A 57 10.87 -31.74 4.97
CA GLU A 57 11.62 -30.84 5.85
C GLU A 57 12.73 -30.13 5.07
N THR A 58 12.89 -28.84 5.32
CA THR A 58 13.94 -28.02 4.75
C THR A 58 14.40 -26.98 5.75
N GLN A 59 15.59 -26.39 5.50
CA GLN A 59 16.15 -25.34 6.34
C GLN A 59 15.89 -23.98 5.73
N HIS A 60 15.35 -23.05 6.52
CA HIS A 60 15.14 -21.66 6.13
C HIS A 60 15.73 -20.70 7.15
N PHE A 61 16.10 -19.52 6.67
CA PHE A 61 16.36 -18.37 7.53
C PHE A 61 15.04 -17.71 7.88
N PHE A 62 14.91 -17.28 9.13
CA PHE A 62 13.72 -16.62 9.63
C PHE A 62 14.07 -15.24 10.21
N LEU A 63 13.26 -14.24 9.89
CA LEU A 63 13.20 -13.00 10.65
C LEU A 63 12.46 -13.29 11.97
N ASP A 64 13.16 -13.13 13.08
CA ASP A 64 12.62 -13.37 14.43
C ASP A 64 11.77 -12.16 14.88
N LEU A 65 10.61 -11.98 14.25
CA LEU A 65 9.68 -10.90 14.59
C LEU A 65 9.23 -10.91 16.07
N PRO A 66 9.01 -12.06 16.72
CA PRO A 66 8.73 -12.09 18.16
C PRO A 66 9.79 -11.40 19.03
N ALA A 67 11.07 -11.51 18.66
CA ALA A 67 12.15 -10.80 19.36
C ALA A 67 12.09 -9.26 19.19
N LEU A 68 11.33 -8.77 18.21
CA LEU A 68 11.13 -7.35 17.90
C LEU A 68 9.71 -6.86 18.29
N ALA A 69 8.85 -7.74 18.80
CA ALA A 69 7.44 -7.45 19.05
C ALA A 69 7.23 -6.24 19.99
N GLU A 70 8.02 -6.15 21.06
CA GLU A 70 7.95 -5.00 21.99
C GLU A 70 8.33 -3.69 21.29
N ALA A 71 9.38 -3.68 20.48
CA ALA A 71 9.82 -2.48 19.78
C ALA A 71 8.84 -2.08 18.67
N ILE A 72 8.25 -3.05 17.95
CA ILE A 72 7.19 -2.79 16.96
C ILE A 72 5.94 -2.25 17.67
N GLY A 73 5.57 -2.82 18.81
CA GLY A 73 4.42 -2.38 19.61
C GLY A 73 4.57 -0.93 20.07
N ALA A 74 5.71 -0.59 20.66
CA ALA A 74 6.00 0.77 21.09
C ALA A 74 5.94 1.78 19.93
N TRP A 75 6.47 1.42 18.77
CA TRP A 75 6.36 2.25 17.58
C TRP A 75 4.90 2.41 17.10
N LEU A 76 4.09 1.33 17.09
CA LEU A 76 2.68 1.41 16.71
C LEU A 76 1.87 2.29 17.68
N ASP A 77 2.12 2.21 18.99
CA ASP A 77 1.47 3.03 19.99
C ASP A 77 1.83 4.51 19.83
N GLU A 78 3.09 4.79 19.50
CA GLU A 78 3.54 6.14 19.15
C GLU A 78 2.83 6.67 17.89
N ARG A 79 2.69 5.84 16.86
CA ARG A 79 1.96 6.23 15.63
C ARG A 79 0.46 6.42 15.88
N GLU A 80 -0.16 5.59 16.70
CA GLU A 80 -1.57 5.76 17.12
C GLU A 80 -1.79 7.10 17.80
N ALA A 81 -0.88 7.49 18.69
CA ALA A 81 -0.96 8.76 19.42
C ALA A 81 -0.90 10.00 18.50
N THR A 82 -0.31 9.89 17.31
CA THR A 82 -0.31 11.01 16.32
C THR A 82 -1.69 11.26 15.70
N GLY A 83 -2.58 10.26 15.69
CA GLY A 83 -3.88 10.32 15.03
C GLY A 83 -3.81 10.44 13.48
N LEU A 84 -2.63 10.23 12.89
CA LEU A 84 -2.44 10.28 11.44
C LEU A 84 -2.98 9.02 10.75
N TRP A 85 -2.62 7.87 11.26
CA TRP A 85 -2.99 6.59 10.65
C TRP A 85 -4.51 6.36 10.68
N ARG A 86 -5.01 5.72 9.65
CA ARG A 86 -6.40 5.26 9.64
C ARG A 86 -6.65 4.25 10.74
N PRO A 87 -7.75 4.36 11.52
CA PRO A 87 -7.99 3.49 12.68
C PRO A 87 -8.06 1.99 12.36
N ASN A 88 -8.49 1.61 11.15
CA ASN A 88 -8.50 0.22 10.71
C ASN A 88 -7.09 -0.33 10.53
N VAL A 89 -6.15 0.47 10.03
CA VAL A 89 -4.75 0.07 9.82
C VAL A 89 -4.05 -0.16 11.15
N ILE A 90 -4.16 0.78 12.09
CA ILE A 90 -3.58 0.64 13.44
C ILE A 90 -4.13 -0.60 14.16
N ARG A 91 -5.46 -0.74 14.22
CA ARG A 91 -6.09 -1.88 14.90
C ARG A 91 -5.71 -3.22 14.28
N PHE A 92 -5.65 -3.30 12.96
CA PHE A 92 -5.20 -4.50 12.27
C PHE A 92 -3.74 -4.83 12.62
N SER A 93 -2.85 -3.82 12.59
CA SER A 93 -1.43 -3.98 12.91
C SER A 93 -1.20 -4.43 14.35
N GLN A 94 -1.90 -3.83 15.32
CA GLN A 94 -1.85 -4.22 16.73
C GLN A 94 -2.42 -5.64 16.97
N ASN A 95 -3.45 -6.03 16.23
CA ASN A 95 -4.01 -7.38 16.35
C ASN A 95 -3.07 -8.45 15.82
N ILE A 96 -2.41 -8.24 14.68
CA ILE A 96 -1.40 -9.18 14.16
C ILE A 96 -0.23 -9.32 15.14
N LEU A 97 0.18 -8.22 15.79
CA LEU A 97 1.29 -8.24 16.72
C LEU A 97 1.06 -9.19 17.91
N LYS A 98 -0.19 -9.40 18.34
CA LYS A 98 -0.53 -10.31 19.45
C LYS A 98 -0.17 -11.77 19.18
N GLU A 99 -0.18 -12.15 17.91
CA GLU A 99 0.07 -13.52 17.45
C GLU A 99 1.26 -13.59 16.48
N ILE A 100 2.20 -12.63 16.62
CA ILE A 100 3.32 -12.51 15.69
C ILE A 100 4.20 -13.75 15.74
N ARG A 101 4.60 -14.25 14.58
CA ARG A 101 5.43 -15.43 14.40
C ARG A 101 6.68 -15.11 13.59
N PRO A 102 7.76 -15.89 13.74
CA PRO A 102 8.93 -15.78 12.87
C PRO A 102 8.51 -15.92 11.39
N ARG A 103 9.13 -15.16 10.50
CA ARG A 103 8.85 -15.19 9.07
C ARG A 103 10.02 -15.73 8.28
N ALA A 104 9.75 -16.74 7.45
CA ALA A 104 10.77 -17.32 6.60
C ALA A 104 11.20 -16.32 5.52
N MET A 105 12.50 -16.00 5.53
CA MET A 105 13.16 -15.06 4.62
C MET A 105 13.63 -15.72 3.32
N THR A 106 13.63 -17.04 3.26
CA THR A 106 14.15 -17.82 2.13
C THR A 106 13.11 -18.79 1.59
N ARG A 107 13.33 -19.23 0.36
CA ARG A 107 12.51 -20.26 -0.31
C ARG A 107 13.40 -21.21 -1.09
N ASP A 108 12.94 -22.45 -1.24
CA ASP A 108 13.58 -23.46 -2.08
C ASP A 108 13.13 -23.30 -3.52
N ILE A 109 13.80 -22.41 -4.23
CA ILE A 109 13.54 -22.07 -5.63
C ILE A 109 14.86 -21.90 -6.38
N ASP A 110 14.83 -22.07 -7.69
CA ASP A 110 16.01 -22.02 -8.58
C ASP A 110 16.29 -20.62 -9.15
N TRP A 111 15.42 -19.65 -8.92
CA TRP A 111 15.56 -18.27 -9.37
C TRP A 111 15.38 -17.28 -8.21
N GLY A 112 16.00 -16.11 -8.30
CA GLY A 112 15.94 -15.06 -7.28
C GLY A 112 17.31 -14.68 -6.73
N ILE A 113 17.30 -13.86 -5.67
CA ILE A 113 18.52 -13.35 -5.04
C ILE A 113 19.14 -14.45 -4.17
N PRO A 114 20.43 -14.80 -4.39
CA PRO A 114 21.13 -15.74 -3.54
C PRO A 114 21.20 -15.25 -2.08
N VAL A 115 21.19 -16.16 -1.13
CA VAL A 115 21.41 -15.84 0.29
C VAL A 115 22.83 -15.30 0.47
N PRO A 116 23.05 -14.06 0.93
CA PRO A 116 24.36 -13.42 0.95
C PRO A 116 25.22 -13.85 2.15
N LEU A 117 25.23 -15.16 2.47
CA LEU A 117 26.01 -15.74 3.55
C LEU A 117 26.95 -16.81 3.02
N ASP A 118 28.10 -16.93 3.66
CA ASP A 118 29.09 -17.97 3.33
C ASP A 118 28.47 -19.36 3.53
N GLY A 119 28.72 -20.25 2.58
CA GLY A 119 28.13 -21.60 2.55
C GLY A 119 26.71 -21.65 1.95
N TRP A 120 26.05 -20.51 1.75
CA TRP A 120 24.69 -20.45 1.18
C TRP A 120 24.64 -19.69 -0.16
N ARG A 121 25.59 -18.80 -0.40
CA ARG A 121 25.60 -17.94 -1.62
C ARG A 121 25.58 -18.75 -2.91
N ASP A 122 26.28 -19.86 -2.92
CA ASP A 122 26.41 -20.72 -4.11
C ASP A 122 25.35 -21.84 -4.16
N ASN A 123 24.40 -21.86 -3.20
CA ASN A 123 23.32 -22.82 -3.22
C ASN A 123 22.31 -22.45 -4.34
N PRO A 124 22.18 -23.27 -5.39
CA PRO A 124 21.33 -22.94 -6.54
C PRO A 124 19.84 -22.93 -6.19
N HIS A 125 19.44 -23.65 -5.14
CA HIS A 125 18.05 -23.89 -4.77
C HIS A 125 17.60 -23.10 -3.54
N LYS A 126 18.46 -22.26 -2.93
CA LYS A 126 18.06 -21.43 -1.79
C LYS A 126 18.16 -19.96 -2.14
N LYS A 127 17.04 -19.27 -2.18
CA LYS A 127 16.95 -17.85 -2.55
C LYS A 127 16.22 -17.04 -1.49
N LEU A 128 16.46 -15.72 -1.45
CA LEU A 128 15.65 -14.81 -0.66
C LEU A 128 14.22 -14.80 -1.18
N TYR A 129 13.28 -14.74 -0.27
CA TYR A 129 11.86 -14.65 -0.59
C TYR A 129 11.52 -13.23 -1.05
N VAL A 130 10.92 -13.12 -2.22
CA VAL A 130 10.66 -11.83 -2.86
C VAL A 130 9.89 -10.84 -1.99
N TRP A 131 8.93 -11.28 -1.20
CA TRP A 131 8.16 -10.39 -0.32
C TRP A 131 8.92 -9.92 0.92
N PHE A 132 9.96 -10.61 1.31
CA PHE A 132 10.92 -10.14 2.30
C PHE A 132 11.86 -9.09 1.68
N ASP A 133 12.39 -9.38 0.51
CA ASP A 133 13.34 -8.50 -0.20
C ASP A 133 12.66 -7.23 -0.78
N ALA A 134 11.39 -7.32 -1.19
CA ALA A 134 10.68 -6.24 -1.88
C ALA A 134 10.61 -4.94 -1.08
N VAL A 135 10.44 -5.01 0.25
CA VAL A 135 10.35 -3.80 1.10
C VAL A 135 11.70 -3.09 1.25
N ILE A 136 12.83 -3.80 1.16
CA ILE A 136 14.17 -3.23 1.12
C ILE A 136 14.37 -2.38 -0.15
N GLY A 137 13.59 -2.66 -1.19
CA GLY A 137 13.59 -1.94 -2.46
C GLY A 137 13.36 -0.43 -2.32
N TYR A 138 12.64 0.02 -1.31
CA TYR A 138 12.45 1.45 -1.04
C TYR A 138 13.78 2.16 -0.75
N LEU A 139 14.57 1.58 0.15
CA LEU A 139 15.90 2.08 0.48
C LEU A 139 16.85 1.97 -0.73
N SER A 140 16.82 0.83 -1.42
CA SER A 140 17.66 0.59 -2.60
C SER A 140 17.37 1.59 -3.71
N ALA A 141 16.10 1.93 -3.95
CA ALA A 141 15.69 2.93 -4.93
C ALA A 141 16.18 4.34 -4.56
N SER A 142 16.15 4.68 -3.28
CA SER A 142 16.66 5.98 -2.79
C SER A 142 18.16 6.09 -2.96
N ILE A 143 18.91 5.02 -2.67
CA ILE A 143 20.35 4.95 -2.88
C ILE A 143 20.69 5.05 -4.38
N GLU A 144 19.97 4.34 -5.24
CA GLU A 144 20.16 4.41 -6.69
C GLU A 144 19.85 5.79 -7.24
N TRP A 145 18.79 6.44 -6.75
CA TRP A 145 18.48 7.83 -7.11
C TRP A 145 19.63 8.77 -6.73
N ALA A 146 20.16 8.66 -5.52
CA ALA A 146 21.27 9.49 -5.05
C ALA A 146 22.51 9.34 -5.95
N ARG A 147 22.87 8.11 -6.30
CA ARG A 147 23.97 7.84 -7.23
C ARG A 147 23.75 8.47 -8.60
N ARG A 148 22.54 8.40 -9.13
CA ARG A 148 22.19 9.03 -10.43
C ARG A 148 22.15 10.55 -10.37
N SER A 149 21.87 11.13 -9.21
CA SER A 149 21.89 12.60 -9.03
C SER A 149 23.29 13.17 -8.91
N GLY A 150 24.30 12.32 -8.73
CA GLY A 150 25.70 12.73 -8.57
C GLY A 150 26.09 13.04 -7.13
N ASP A 151 25.25 12.77 -6.17
CA ASP A 151 25.52 12.84 -4.73
C ASP A 151 25.14 11.49 -4.07
N ASP A 152 26.14 10.66 -3.86
CA ASP A 152 25.97 9.29 -3.35
C ASP A 152 25.34 9.22 -1.95
N ASP A 153 25.37 10.31 -1.20
CA ASP A 153 24.84 10.40 0.17
C ASP A 153 23.49 11.15 0.26
N ALA A 154 22.96 11.72 -0.82
CA ALA A 154 21.69 12.49 -0.81
C ALA A 154 20.48 11.70 -0.28
N TRP A 155 20.47 10.37 -0.40
CA TRP A 155 19.41 9.53 0.17
C TRP A 155 19.31 9.62 1.70
N ARG A 156 20.38 10.01 2.39
CA ARG A 156 20.45 10.10 3.86
C ARG A 156 19.55 11.20 4.42
N GLU A 157 19.30 12.25 3.66
CA GLU A 157 18.36 13.32 4.04
C GLU A 157 16.94 12.78 4.28
N TRP A 158 16.59 11.67 3.62
CA TRP A 158 15.27 11.05 3.76
C TRP A 158 15.23 9.90 4.77
N TRP A 159 16.36 9.22 4.95
CA TRP A 159 16.39 7.97 5.73
C TRP A 159 17.06 8.10 7.09
N ASN A 160 17.89 9.12 7.29
CA ASN A 160 18.61 9.34 8.56
C ASN A 160 18.19 10.62 9.28
N ASP A 161 17.54 11.59 8.62
CA ASP A 161 17.01 12.78 9.25
C ASP A 161 15.73 12.43 10.02
N PRO A 162 15.67 12.59 11.36
CA PRO A 162 14.49 12.30 12.16
C PRO A 162 13.26 13.16 11.82
N GLU A 163 13.45 14.31 11.18
CA GLU A 163 12.36 15.18 10.73
C GLU A 163 11.79 14.76 9.36
N ALA A 164 12.47 13.86 8.64
CA ALA A 164 11.98 13.37 7.36
C ALA A 164 10.73 12.49 7.54
N LEU A 165 9.73 12.73 6.70
CA LEU A 165 8.46 12.00 6.73
C LEU A 165 8.40 10.98 5.58
N SER A 166 7.97 9.77 5.88
CA SER A 166 7.80 8.70 4.90
C SER A 166 6.39 8.10 4.94
N TYR A 167 5.73 8.10 3.79
CA TYR A 167 4.36 7.64 3.61
C TYR A 167 4.33 6.44 2.66
N TYR A 168 3.73 5.33 3.11
CA TYR A 168 3.65 4.09 2.34
C TYR A 168 2.21 3.83 1.91
N PHE A 169 1.93 4.04 0.63
CA PHE A 169 0.59 3.86 0.05
C PHE A 169 0.43 2.46 -0.51
N MET A 170 -0.63 1.75 -0.11
CA MET A 170 -0.86 0.36 -0.52
C MET A 170 -2.31 -0.07 -0.42
N GLY A 171 -2.61 -1.27 -0.93
CA GLY A 171 -3.85 -1.98 -0.61
C GLY A 171 -3.75 -2.69 0.74
N LYS A 172 -4.88 -2.96 1.37
CA LYS A 172 -4.98 -3.57 2.71
C LYS A 172 -4.28 -4.93 2.86
N ASP A 173 -4.11 -5.66 1.78
CA ASP A 173 -3.38 -6.92 1.72
C ASP A 173 -1.87 -6.78 1.97
N ASN A 174 -1.33 -5.56 1.89
CA ASN A 174 0.09 -5.27 2.12
C ASN A 174 0.38 -4.62 3.49
N ILE A 175 -0.62 -4.41 4.36
CA ILE A 175 -0.42 -3.81 5.67
C ILE A 175 0.62 -4.58 6.48
N THR A 176 0.55 -5.90 6.50
CA THR A 176 1.48 -6.75 7.26
C THR A 176 2.94 -6.53 6.87
N PHE A 177 3.21 -6.35 5.58
CA PHE A 177 4.57 -6.10 5.11
C PHE A 177 5.12 -4.75 5.58
N HIS A 178 4.27 -3.75 5.76
CA HIS A 178 4.67 -2.39 6.07
C HIS A 178 4.47 -2.00 7.54
N SER A 179 3.70 -2.77 8.30
CA SER A 179 3.50 -2.54 9.73
C SER A 179 4.20 -3.58 10.63
N GLN A 180 4.70 -4.68 10.06
CA GLN A 180 5.39 -5.73 10.81
C GLN A 180 6.77 -6.06 10.22
N ILE A 181 6.84 -6.46 8.94
CA ILE A 181 8.07 -6.96 8.32
C ILE A 181 9.05 -5.81 8.11
N TRP A 182 8.67 -4.78 7.39
CA TRP A 182 9.53 -3.64 7.12
C TRP A 182 10.01 -2.91 8.38
N PRO A 183 9.12 -2.54 9.33
CA PRO A 183 9.60 -2.00 10.61
C PRO A 183 10.47 -2.98 11.40
N GLY A 184 10.18 -4.27 11.33
CA GLY A 184 11.00 -5.31 11.94
C GLY A 184 12.42 -5.37 11.35
N GLU A 185 12.57 -5.26 10.04
CA GLU A 185 13.85 -5.18 9.35
C GLU A 185 14.64 -3.92 9.76
N LEU A 186 13.98 -2.76 9.74
CA LEU A 186 14.58 -1.48 10.13
C LEU A 186 15.00 -1.48 11.61
N LEU A 187 14.12 -1.93 12.51
CA LEU A 187 14.42 -2.03 13.95
C LEU A 187 15.56 -3.01 14.22
N GLY A 188 15.53 -4.18 13.57
CA GLY A 188 16.60 -5.15 13.67
C GLY A 188 17.94 -4.60 13.18
N TYR A 189 17.94 -3.90 12.04
CA TYR A 189 19.12 -3.21 11.52
C TYR A 189 19.62 -2.13 12.48
N ASN A 190 18.73 -1.34 13.06
CA ASN A 190 19.05 -0.29 14.05
C ASN A 190 19.51 -0.85 15.41
N GLY A 191 19.61 -2.16 15.56
CA GLY A 191 20.05 -2.81 16.80
C GLY A 191 18.99 -2.86 17.91
N ARG A 192 17.72 -2.78 17.55
CA ARG A 192 16.60 -2.91 18.49
C ARG A 192 16.18 -4.38 18.65
N GLY A 193 15.48 -4.66 19.74
CA GLY A 193 15.05 -6.01 20.10
C GLY A 193 16.13 -6.88 20.70
N ALA A 194 15.74 -8.05 21.26
CA ALA A 194 16.62 -8.93 22.03
C ALA A 194 17.80 -9.53 21.22
N LYS A 195 17.65 -9.62 19.89
CA LYS A 195 18.64 -10.17 18.96
C LYS A 195 18.92 -9.18 17.82
N GLY A 196 18.70 -7.89 18.06
CA GLY A 196 18.91 -6.85 17.06
C GLY A 196 20.34 -6.84 16.55
N GLY A 197 20.50 -6.45 15.29
CA GLY A 197 21.79 -6.28 14.65
C GLY A 197 22.54 -5.06 15.18
N SER A 198 23.66 -4.75 14.55
CA SER A 198 24.40 -3.52 14.79
C SER A 198 24.29 -2.62 13.57
N ARG A 199 24.19 -1.31 13.81
CA ARG A 199 24.24 -0.30 12.76
C ARG A 199 25.55 -0.35 12.02
N HIS A 200 25.49 -0.36 10.72
CA HIS A 200 26.68 -0.41 9.86
C HIS A 200 26.74 0.81 8.93
N ALA A 201 26.93 0.58 7.64
CA ALA A 201 27.21 1.61 6.64
C ALA A 201 26.11 2.67 6.48
N PHE A 202 24.84 2.36 6.78
CA PHE A 202 23.72 3.25 6.51
C PHE A 202 23.34 4.17 7.67
N GLY A 203 23.91 4.01 8.86
CA GLY A 203 23.48 4.75 10.05
C GLY A 203 22.17 4.25 10.64
N GLU A 204 21.49 5.08 11.44
CA GLU A 204 20.14 4.79 11.93
C GLU A 204 19.11 5.12 10.85
N LEU A 205 18.26 4.15 10.51
CA LEU A 205 17.24 4.29 9.49
C LEU A 205 15.90 4.65 10.11
N ASN A 206 15.21 5.61 9.53
CA ASN A 206 13.89 6.04 9.98
C ASN A 206 12.83 4.94 9.78
N LEU A 207 11.91 4.83 10.73
CA LEU A 207 10.72 4.01 10.61
C LEU A 207 9.65 4.73 9.78
N PRO A 208 8.68 4.01 9.20
CA PRO A 208 7.56 4.62 8.48
C PRO A 208 6.80 5.64 9.33
N THR A 209 6.54 6.82 8.77
CA THR A 209 5.69 7.84 9.42
C THR A 209 4.23 7.39 9.37
N GLU A 210 3.77 6.97 8.20
CA GLU A 210 2.41 6.49 8.01
C GLU A 210 2.32 5.35 6.99
N VAL A 211 1.52 4.35 7.33
CA VAL A 211 1.05 3.30 6.40
C VAL A 211 -0.35 3.67 5.95
N VAL A 212 -0.45 4.19 4.74
CA VAL A 212 -1.70 4.65 4.13
C VAL A 212 -2.31 3.51 3.33
N SER A 213 -3.12 2.70 3.98
CA SER A 213 -3.78 1.58 3.32
C SER A 213 -5.13 1.97 2.75
N SER A 214 -5.38 1.55 1.51
CA SER A 214 -6.70 1.58 0.88
C SER A 214 -7.37 0.22 0.95
N GLU A 215 -8.68 0.22 1.06
CA GLU A 215 -9.52 -0.95 0.91
C GLU A 215 -9.56 -1.40 -0.57
N PHE A 216 -10.34 -2.42 -0.93
CA PHE A 216 -10.39 -2.89 -2.31
C PHE A 216 -11.36 -2.07 -3.17
N LEU A 217 -10.91 -1.79 -4.40
CA LEU A 217 -11.77 -1.34 -5.47
C LEU A 217 -12.22 -2.57 -6.27
N THR A 218 -13.52 -2.72 -6.48
CA THR A 218 -14.09 -3.72 -7.40
C THR A 218 -14.54 -3.04 -8.70
N MET A 219 -14.93 -3.81 -9.68
CA MET A 219 -15.44 -3.34 -10.97
C MET A 219 -16.73 -4.08 -11.31
N GLU A 220 -17.84 -3.35 -11.36
CA GLU A 220 -19.17 -3.89 -11.63
C GLU A 220 -19.48 -5.12 -10.73
N GLY A 221 -19.15 -4.98 -9.42
CA GLY A 221 -19.32 -6.02 -8.41
C GLY A 221 -18.32 -7.18 -8.46
N LYS A 222 -17.29 -7.10 -9.31
CA LYS A 222 -16.27 -8.15 -9.44
C LYS A 222 -14.90 -7.65 -9.00
N LYS A 223 -14.09 -8.53 -8.40
CA LYS A 223 -12.69 -8.24 -8.09
C LYS A 223 -11.90 -7.99 -9.38
N PHE A 224 -11.06 -6.95 -9.39
CA PHE A 224 -10.10 -6.75 -10.49
C PHE A 224 -9.20 -7.97 -10.65
N SER A 225 -9.12 -8.49 -11.87
CA SER A 225 -8.31 -9.67 -12.18
C SER A 225 -7.91 -9.68 -13.65
N SER A 226 -6.62 -9.56 -13.91
CA SER A 226 -6.10 -9.64 -15.28
C SER A 226 -6.34 -11.01 -15.91
N SER A 227 -6.24 -12.10 -15.13
CA SER A 227 -6.47 -13.46 -15.60
C SER A 227 -7.94 -13.74 -15.96
N GLN A 228 -8.88 -13.06 -15.28
CA GLN A 228 -10.32 -13.16 -15.56
C GLN A 228 -10.81 -12.05 -16.50
N ARG A 229 -9.90 -11.21 -17.01
CA ARG A 229 -10.20 -10.07 -17.89
C ARG A 229 -11.17 -9.04 -17.27
N VAL A 230 -11.23 -8.96 -15.95
CA VAL A 230 -11.94 -7.92 -15.21
C VAL A 230 -10.91 -6.82 -14.91
N VAL A 231 -10.68 -5.95 -15.89
CA VAL A 231 -9.62 -4.95 -15.81
C VAL A 231 -9.95 -3.74 -16.68
N ILE A 232 -9.58 -2.57 -16.20
CA ILE A 232 -9.55 -1.33 -16.99
C ILE A 232 -8.07 -0.91 -17.07
N TYR A 233 -7.51 -0.94 -18.27
CA TYR A 233 -6.17 -0.41 -18.48
C TYR A 233 -6.22 1.11 -18.53
N VAL A 234 -5.40 1.76 -17.70
CA VAL A 234 -5.37 3.23 -17.59
C VAL A 234 -5.09 3.88 -18.95
N ARG A 235 -4.24 3.29 -19.79
CA ARG A 235 -3.97 3.77 -21.15
C ARG A 235 -5.25 3.82 -22.00
N ASP A 236 -6.06 2.77 -21.95
CA ASP A 236 -7.29 2.68 -22.74
C ASP A 236 -8.35 3.67 -22.23
N LEU A 237 -8.40 3.82 -20.90
CA LEU A 237 -9.27 4.82 -20.28
C LEU A 237 -8.88 6.24 -20.71
N LEU A 238 -7.61 6.60 -20.62
CA LEU A 238 -7.10 7.94 -20.98
C LEU A 238 -7.15 8.23 -22.49
N SER A 239 -7.28 7.21 -23.33
CA SER A 239 -7.53 7.42 -24.77
C SER A 239 -8.96 7.89 -25.07
N ARG A 240 -9.89 7.75 -24.14
CA ARG A 240 -11.32 8.04 -24.30
C ARG A 240 -11.84 9.15 -23.38
N TYR A 241 -11.22 9.31 -22.23
CA TYR A 241 -11.65 10.23 -21.18
C TYR A 241 -10.47 11.09 -20.74
N GLN A 242 -10.78 12.30 -20.28
CA GLN A 242 -9.77 13.18 -19.70
C GLN A 242 -9.29 12.67 -18.35
N ALA A 243 -8.01 12.87 -18.06
CA ALA A 243 -7.38 12.40 -16.84
C ALA A 243 -8.05 12.97 -15.58
N ASP A 244 -8.50 14.22 -15.61
CA ASP A 244 -9.09 14.90 -14.44
C ASP A 244 -10.42 14.27 -14.02
N ALA A 245 -11.25 13.82 -14.96
CA ALA A 245 -12.50 13.12 -14.64
C ALA A 245 -12.22 11.82 -13.87
N PHE A 246 -11.23 11.06 -14.31
CA PHE A 246 -10.86 9.82 -13.63
C PHE A 246 -10.16 10.06 -12.29
N ARG A 247 -9.26 11.03 -12.22
CA ARG A 247 -8.59 11.43 -10.96
C ARG A 247 -9.61 11.89 -9.91
N TYR A 248 -10.59 12.71 -10.34
CA TYR A 248 -11.68 13.14 -9.46
C TYR A 248 -12.49 11.95 -8.94
N PHE A 249 -12.87 11.02 -9.84
CA PHE A 249 -13.61 9.82 -9.44
C PHE A 249 -12.83 9.02 -8.38
N VAL A 250 -11.55 8.77 -8.60
CA VAL A 250 -10.72 8.00 -7.65
C VAL A 250 -10.59 8.71 -6.30
N ALA A 251 -10.47 10.03 -6.29
CA ALA A 251 -10.40 10.81 -5.06
C ALA A 251 -11.74 10.80 -4.30
N ALA A 252 -12.85 11.06 -5.00
CA ALA A 252 -14.18 11.22 -4.39
C ALA A 252 -14.86 9.87 -4.04
N ALA A 253 -14.60 8.81 -4.81
CA ALA A 253 -15.28 7.51 -4.68
C ALA A 253 -14.33 6.35 -4.36
N GLY A 254 -13.02 6.59 -4.24
CA GLY A 254 -12.01 5.56 -3.98
C GLY A 254 -12.23 4.81 -2.66
N PRO A 255 -11.61 3.64 -2.49
CA PRO A 255 -11.80 2.76 -1.33
C PRO A 255 -10.99 3.23 -0.12
N GLU A 256 -11.32 4.39 0.45
CA GLU A 256 -10.54 4.99 1.54
C GLU A 256 -10.66 4.23 2.87
N ASN A 257 -11.91 3.98 3.33
CA ASN A 257 -12.18 3.34 4.62
C ASN A 257 -13.06 2.09 4.51
N GLN A 258 -13.55 1.79 3.33
CA GLN A 258 -14.33 0.60 3.01
C GLN A 258 -14.16 0.26 1.54
N ASP A 259 -14.40 -0.99 1.19
CA ASP A 259 -14.40 -1.41 -0.21
C ASP A 259 -15.37 -0.56 -1.01
N SER A 260 -15.00 -0.21 -2.23
CA SER A 260 -15.86 0.54 -3.16
C SER A 260 -15.90 -0.12 -4.53
N ASP A 261 -16.92 0.21 -5.30
CA ASP A 261 -17.11 -0.38 -6.63
C ASP A 261 -17.01 0.68 -7.73
N PHE A 262 -16.18 0.42 -8.72
CA PHE A 262 -16.18 1.19 -9.94
C PHE A 262 -17.31 0.70 -10.83
N THR A 263 -18.26 1.58 -11.14
CA THR A 263 -19.24 1.34 -12.19
C THR A 263 -19.16 2.46 -13.21
N TRP A 264 -19.39 2.14 -14.48
CA TRP A 264 -19.45 3.16 -15.54
C TRP A 264 -20.57 4.17 -15.29
N ALA A 265 -21.68 3.72 -14.75
CA ALA A 265 -22.81 4.59 -14.41
C ALA A 265 -22.42 5.65 -13.36
N GLU A 266 -21.75 5.24 -12.30
CA GLU A 266 -21.31 6.16 -11.25
C GLU A 266 -20.18 7.09 -11.72
N PHE A 267 -19.26 6.59 -12.55
CA PHE A 267 -18.23 7.42 -13.17
C PHE A 267 -18.84 8.55 -14.05
N VAL A 268 -19.82 8.20 -14.89
CA VAL A 268 -20.51 9.17 -15.75
C VAL A 268 -21.34 10.14 -14.91
N ARG A 269 -22.07 9.64 -13.91
CA ARG A 269 -22.87 10.46 -13.01
C ARG A 269 -22.00 11.52 -12.31
N ARG A 270 -20.92 11.11 -11.65
CA ARG A 270 -20.03 12.05 -10.96
C ARG A 270 -19.39 13.07 -11.90
N THR A 271 -18.93 12.60 -13.05
CA THR A 271 -18.37 13.51 -14.06
C THR A 271 -19.38 14.56 -14.50
N ASN A 272 -20.62 14.17 -14.79
CA ASN A 272 -21.64 15.09 -15.27
C ASN A 272 -22.23 15.98 -14.17
N ASP A 273 -22.57 15.39 -13.02
CA ASP A 273 -23.31 16.12 -11.97
C ASP A 273 -22.38 16.97 -11.11
N GLU A 274 -21.18 16.46 -10.80
CA GLU A 274 -20.26 17.11 -9.87
C GLU A 274 -19.24 17.99 -10.61
N LEU A 275 -18.55 17.50 -11.64
CA LEU A 275 -17.57 18.30 -12.36
C LEU A 275 -18.21 19.23 -13.39
N VAL A 276 -19.13 18.74 -14.24
CA VAL A 276 -19.70 19.56 -15.32
C VAL A 276 -20.83 20.46 -14.78
N ALA A 277 -21.86 19.88 -14.16
CA ALA A 277 -23.00 20.64 -13.68
C ALA A 277 -22.72 21.43 -12.39
N GLY A 278 -21.82 20.97 -11.53
CA GLY A 278 -21.37 21.73 -10.38
C GLY A 278 -20.30 22.75 -10.76
N TRP A 279 -19.05 22.34 -10.78
CA TRP A 279 -17.91 23.23 -10.99
C TRP A 279 -17.90 23.92 -12.36
N GLY A 280 -18.03 23.13 -13.44
CA GLY A 280 -17.99 23.66 -14.80
C GLY A 280 -19.11 24.69 -15.06
N ASN A 281 -20.32 24.44 -14.55
CA ASN A 281 -21.43 25.34 -14.68
C ASN A 281 -21.25 26.64 -13.87
N LEU A 282 -20.71 26.55 -12.65
CA LEU A 282 -20.35 27.72 -11.85
C LEU A 282 -19.41 28.65 -12.63
N VAL A 283 -18.30 28.10 -13.12
CA VAL A 283 -17.29 28.86 -13.87
C VAL A 283 -17.89 29.43 -15.16
N ASN A 284 -18.59 28.59 -15.94
CA ASN A 284 -19.18 29.03 -17.21
C ASN A 284 -20.25 30.12 -17.04
N ARG A 285 -21.13 29.99 -16.06
CA ARG A 285 -22.19 31.00 -15.80
C ARG A 285 -21.59 32.32 -15.33
N THR A 286 -20.63 32.26 -14.38
CA THR A 286 -19.95 33.45 -13.86
C THR A 286 -19.20 34.17 -14.98
N ALA A 287 -18.36 33.47 -15.74
CA ALA A 287 -17.62 34.07 -16.86
C ALA A 287 -18.55 34.63 -17.96
N THR A 288 -19.65 33.93 -18.27
CA THR A 288 -20.61 34.38 -19.26
C THR A 288 -21.34 35.65 -18.80
N LEU A 289 -21.74 35.74 -17.54
CA LEU A 289 -22.37 36.92 -16.97
C LEU A 289 -21.43 38.13 -17.00
N VAL A 290 -20.18 37.95 -16.63
CA VAL A 290 -19.14 39.00 -16.69
C VAL A 290 -18.95 39.47 -18.14
N ALA A 291 -18.71 38.55 -19.07
CA ALA A 291 -18.46 38.88 -20.46
C ALA A 291 -19.67 39.60 -21.10
N LYS A 292 -20.91 39.12 -20.80
CA LYS A 292 -22.14 39.69 -21.38
C LYS A 292 -22.47 41.06 -20.83
N ASN A 293 -22.25 41.33 -19.55
CA ASN A 293 -22.70 42.55 -18.92
C ASN A 293 -21.61 43.64 -18.84
N PHE A 294 -20.35 43.24 -18.75
CA PHE A 294 -19.21 44.15 -18.54
C PHE A 294 -18.19 44.11 -19.68
N GLY A 295 -18.12 43.01 -20.44
CA GLY A 295 -17.08 42.79 -21.46
C GLY A 295 -15.72 42.39 -20.90
N GLU A 296 -15.39 42.85 -19.71
CA GLU A 296 -14.17 42.55 -18.96
C GLU A 296 -14.48 42.38 -17.48
N ILE A 297 -13.53 41.93 -16.68
CA ILE A 297 -13.71 41.85 -15.21
C ILE A 297 -13.80 43.28 -14.66
N PRO A 298 -14.96 43.68 -14.05
CA PRO A 298 -15.10 45.00 -13.52
C PRO A 298 -14.14 45.30 -12.39
N PRO A 299 -13.79 46.60 -12.14
CA PRO A 299 -13.02 46.96 -10.96
C PRO A 299 -13.72 46.51 -9.69
N ALA A 300 -12.92 46.13 -8.69
CA ALA A 300 -13.44 45.78 -7.38
C ALA A 300 -14.20 46.97 -6.77
N ALA A 301 -15.42 46.70 -6.29
CA ALA A 301 -16.21 47.63 -5.51
C ALA A 301 -16.03 47.39 -4.01
N GLU A 302 -16.64 48.22 -3.16
CA GLU A 302 -16.75 47.94 -1.74
C GLU A 302 -17.54 46.65 -1.52
N LEU A 303 -16.98 45.74 -0.75
CA LEU A 303 -17.61 44.44 -0.48
C LEU A 303 -18.74 44.58 0.52
N GLU A 304 -19.88 43.95 0.23
CA GLU A 304 -20.93 43.79 1.21
C GLU A 304 -20.57 42.66 2.21
N PRO A 305 -21.19 42.61 3.40
CA PRO A 305 -20.92 41.55 4.39
C PRO A 305 -21.09 40.14 3.82
N ALA A 306 -22.02 39.91 2.93
CA ALA A 306 -22.23 38.60 2.28
C ALA A 306 -21.08 38.23 1.31
N ASP A 307 -20.49 39.22 0.64
CA ASP A 307 -19.34 39.00 -0.24
C ASP A 307 -18.12 38.60 0.59
N GLN A 308 -17.91 39.31 1.72
CA GLN A 308 -16.82 39.00 2.62
C GLN A 308 -16.96 37.62 3.22
N GLU A 309 -18.17 37.21 3.64
CA GLU A 309 -18.44 35.86 4.14
C GLU A 309 -18.04 34.76 3.14
N ILE A 310 -18.39 34.94 1.85
CA ILE A 310 -18.01 33.99 0.80
C ILE A 310 -16.49 33.92 0.62
N LEU A 311 -15.82 35.07 0.62
CA LEU A 311 -14.36 35.11 0.48
C LEU A 311 -13.68 34.44 1.68
N ASP A 312 -14.17 34.68 2.89
CA ASP A 312 -13.65 34.07 4.11
C ASP A 312 -13.84 32.52 4.09
N LEU A 313 -15.00 32.04 3.61
CA LEU A 313 -15.24 30.61 3.42
C LEU A 313 -14.28 29.97 2.41
N VAL A 314 -14.03 30.66 1.28
CA VAL A 314 -13.08 30.18 0.26
C VAL A 314 -11.66 30.15 0.84
N GLU A 315 -11.25 31.20 1.56
CA GLU A 315 -9.93 31.24 2.18
C GLU A 315 -9.75 30.12 3.23
N ALA A 316 -10.74 29.93 4.09
CA ALA A 316 -10.75 28.85 5.07
C ALA A 316 -10.70 27.45 4.42
N ALA A 317 -11.32 27.29 3.24
CA ALA A 317 -11.32 26.03 2.50
C ALA A 317 -9.90 25.62 2.06
N PHE A 318 -9.01 26.55 1.72
CA PHE A 318 -7.62 26.21 1.39
C PHE A 318 -6.91 25.50 2.55
N THR A 319 -7.16 25.92 3.78
CA THR A 319 -6.60 25.26 4.97
C THR A 319 -7.29 23.93 5.23
N THR A 320 -8.61 23.87 5.32
CA THR A 320 -9.34 22.66 5.73
C THR A 320 -9.25 21.54 4.70
N VAL A 321 -9.35 21.87 3.41
CA VAL A 321 -9.17 20.92 2.31
C VAL A 321 -7.70 20.47 2.25
N GLY A 322 -6.76 21.41 2.34
CA GLY A 322 -5.33 21.13 2.35
C GLY A 322 -4.93 20.17 3.47
N GLU A 323 -5.41 20.40 4.70
CA GLU A 323 -5.19 19.49 5.83
C GLU A 323 -5.81 18.11 5.59
N SER A 324 -7.00 18.04 5.01
CA SER A 324 -7.66 16.78 4.69
C SER A 324 -6.85 15.97 3.66
N ILE A 325 -6.34 16.62 2.62
CA ILE A 325 -5.47 16.01 1.61
C ILE A 325 -4.15 15.55 2.25
N ALA A 326 -3.52 16.39 3.06
CA ALA A 326 -2.27 16.06 3.74
C ALA A 326 -2.41 14.86 4.70
N ARG A 327 -3.61 14.64 5.23
CA ARG A 327 -3.97 13.47 6.05
C ARG A 327 -4.55 12.31 5.24
N HIS A 328 -4.40 12.34 3.92
CA HIS A 328 -4.87 11.30 2.98
C HIS A 328 -6.37 10.98 3.10
N ARG A 329 -7.19 12.00 3.44
CA ARG A 329 -8.66 11.94 3.60
C ARG A 329 -9.35 12.64 2.44
N GLN A 330 -9.16 12.10 1.22
CA GLN A 330 -9.65 12.72 -0.02
C GLN A 330 -11.17 12.86 -0.07
N LYS A 331 -11.91 11.94 0.58
CA LYS A 331 -13.37 12.03 0.65
C LYS A 331 -13.89 13.15 1.57
N ALA A 332 -13.06 13.60 2.50
CA ALA A 332 -13.40 14.71 3.38
C ALA A 332 -12.95 16.06 2.80
N ALA A 333 -11.95 16.04 1.91
CA ALA A 333 -11.49 17.20 1.16
C ALA A 333 -12.48 17.60 0.05
#